data_39d6eb39c824afd4f635204a2e651c05
#
_entry.id   39d6eb39c824afd4f635204a2e651c05
#
_cell.length_a   1.000
_cell.length_b   1.000
_cell.length_c   1.000
_cell.angle_alpha   90.00
_cell.angle_beta   90.00
_cell.angle_gamma   90.00
#
_symmetry.space_group_name_H-M   'P 1'
#
loop_
_entity.id
_entity.type
_entity.pdbx_description
1 polymer ?
#
loop_
_entity_poly.entity_id
_entity_poly.type
_entity_poly.pdbx_seq_one_letter_code
_entity_poly.pdbx_strand_id
1 'polypeptide(L)'
;MAKETSTEGNNQISISLAELKEKNITDLAKIAKELNIPGASGMRKQELIFQILRAQTEKSGLIFSEGVLECLPDGFGFLRAPEYNYLPGPDDIYVSPSQIRKFDLRTGDTVSGQVRPPKDGERYFALIKVEAVNFEDPEVARNKIFFDNLTPLYPQGRLKQETTKENLTGRVLDLLCPIGKGQRGLINAPPRTGKTVMLQSVANSITTNHPEVALIVLLIDERPEEVTDMQRTVKGEVISSTFDEPPQRHIQVAEMVLEKAKRLVEHKRDVVILLDSITRLARAYNAVTPPSGKVLSGGIDANALQRPRRFFAAARHVEEGGSLTIIATALIDTGSRMDDVIFEEFKGTGNMEIYLDRRLADKR
;
A
#
# COMPACT_ATOMS: atom_id res chain seq x y z
N MET A 1 -4.73 -66.69 11.37
CA MET A 1 -3.87 -65.95 10.42
C MET A 1 -4.63 -64.72 9.96
N ALA A 2 -4.46 -63.63 10.66
CA ALA A 2 -5.03 -62.34 10.30
C ALA A 2 -3.98 -61.58 9.50
N LYS A 3 -4.35 -61.12 8.31
CA LYS A 3 -3.53 -60.20 7.49
C LYS A 3 -3.68 -58.77 8.03
N GLU A 4 -2.60 -58.27 8.60
CA GLU A 4 -2.42 -56.86 8.81
C GLU A 4 -2.23 -56.17 7.47
N THR A 5 -3.15 -55.34 7.07
CA THR A 5 -3.01 -54.35 5.99
C THR A 5 -2.45 -53.09 6.61
N SER A 6 -1.14 -52.85 6.45
CA SER A 6 -0.48 -51.62 6.73
C SER A 6 -0.98 -50.54 5.75
N THR A 7 -1.82 -49.65 6.23
CA THR A 7 -2.10 -48.36 5.58
C THR A 7 -0.94 -47.42 5.90
N GLU A 8 -0.03 -47.24 4.98
CA GLU A 8 0.93 -46.15 4.98
C GLU A 8 0.16 -44.84 4.82
N GLY A 9 -0.15 -44.21 5.95
CA GLY A 9 -0.65 -42.85 6.01
C GLY A 9 0.47 -41.89 5.65
N ASN A 10 0.33 -41.27 4.49
CA ASN A 10 1.17 -40.17 4.04
C ASN A 10 0.93 -38.97 4.98
N ASN A 11 1.71 -38.90 6.06
CA ASN A 11 1.67 -37.83 7.06
C ASN A 11 2.32 -36.59 6.44
N GLN A 12 1.59 -35.89 5.57
CA GLN A 12 1.97 -34.55 5.12
C GLN A 12 1.78 -33.61 6.30
N ILE A 13 2.87 -33.29 7.00
CA ILE A 13 2.90 -32.28 8.04
C ILE A 13 2.72 -30.93 7.34
N SER A 14 1.50 -30.44 7.28
CA SER A 14 1.21 -29.05 6.90
C SER A 14 1.51 -28.17 8.10
N ILE A 15 2.63 -27.46 8.06
CA ILE A 15 3.04 -26.53 9.12
C ILE A 15 2.16 -25.28 8.97
N SER A 16 1.50 -24.86 10.04
CA SER A 16 0.65 -23.66 10.05
C SER A 16 1.49 -22.35 10.02
N LEU A 17 0.86 -21.24 9.61
CA LEU A 17 1.51 -19.92 9.64
C LEU A 17 2.00 -19.56 11.06
N ALA A 18 1.21 -19.90 12.09
CA ALA A 18 1.57 -19.63 13.48
C ALA A 18 2.87 -20.34 13.88
N GLU A 19 2.98 -21.64 13.58
CA GLU A 19 4.17 -22.44 13.85
C GLU A 19 5.39 -21.94 13.06
N LEU A 20 5.20 -21.48 11.81
CA LEU A 20 6.29 -20.91 11.01
C LEU A 20 6.80 -19.58 11.58
N LYS A 21 5.91 -18.76 12.15
CA LYS A 21 6.30 -17.49 12.81
C LYS A 21 7.13 -17.69 14.07
N GLU A 22 6.88 -18.75 14.84
CA GLU A 22 7.65 -19.07 16.04
C GLU A 22 9.07 -19.56 15.73
N LYS A 23 9.28 -20.16 14.55
CA LYS A 23 10.59 -20.65 14.14
C LYS A 23 11.58 -19.52 13.86
N ASN A 24 12.87 -19.78 14.17
CA ASN A 24 13.93 -18.86 13.81
C ASN A 24 14.25 -18.95 12.29
N ILE A 25 15.00 -17.98 11.77
CA ILE A 25 15.30 -17.89 10.34
C ILE A 25 16.13 -19.08 9.84
N THR A 26 16.96 -19.68 10.70
CA THR A 26 17.82 -20.83 10.40
C THR A 26 16.99 -22.10 10.21
N ASP A 27 15.97 -22.30 11.02
CA ASP A 27 15.07 -23.47 10.91
C ASP A 27 14.12 -23.32 9.72
N LEU A 28 13.64 -22.12 9.45
CA LEU A 28 12.87 -21.81 8.23
C LEU A 28 13.69 -22.08 6.97
N ALA A 29 14.98 -21.71 6.97
CA ALA A 29 15.86 -21.97 5.82
C ALA A 29 16.11 -23.48 5.59
N LYS A 30 16.11 -24.31 6.65
CA LYS A 30 16.19 -25.78 6.53
C LYS A 30 14.92 -26.32 5.88
N ILE A 31 13.74 -25.92 6.37
CA ILE A 31 12.44 -26.33 5.79
C ILE A 31 12.36 -25.90 4.31
N ALA A 32 12.80 -24.70 3.99
CA ALA A 32 12.80 -24.21 2.61
C ALA A 32 13.73 -25.03 1.70
N LYS A 33 14.87 -25.49 2.20
CA LYS A 33 15.77 -26.42 1.47
C LYS A 33 15.13 -27.78 1.24
N GLU A 34 14.43 -28.33 2.23
CA GLU A 34 13.69 -29.61 2.09
C GLU A 34 12.57 -29.50 1.07
N LEU A 35 11.98 -28.32 0.91
CA LEU A 35 10.96 -28.00 -0.08
C LEU A 35 11.54 -27.59 -1.45
N ASN A 36 12.88 -27.57 -1.61
CA ASN A 36 13.59 -27.17 -2.83
C ASN A 36 13.30 -25.72 -3.28
N ILE A 37 13.12 -24.79 -2.33
CA ILE A 37 12.86 -23.37 -2.64
C ILE A 37 14.17 -22.70 -3.07
N PRO A 38 14.27 -22.17 -4.29
CA PRO A 38 15.48 -21.50 -4.77
C PRO A 38 15.69 -20.16 -4.03
N GLY A 39 16.94 -19.84 -3.68
CA GLY A 39 17.30 -18.56 -3.07
C GLY A 39 16.94 -18.39 -1.58
N ALA A 40 16.51 -19.43 -0.89
CA ALA A 40 16.05 -19.40 0.49
C ALA A 40 17.03 -18.74 1.50
N SER A 41 18.33 -18.82 1.26
CA SER A 41 19.36 -18.27 2.15
C SER A 41 19.48 -16.73 2.12
N GLY A 42 18.90 -16.06 1.13
CA GLY A 42 18.91 -14.60 0.99
C GLY A 42 17.57 -13.93 1.30
N MET A 43 16.54 -14.70 1.61
CA MET A 43 15.19 -14.19 1.85
C MET A 43 15.00 -13.68 3.28
N ARG A 44 14.14 -12.66 3.45
CA ARG A 44 13.70 -12.20 4.78
C ARG A 44 12.77 -13.23 5.44
N LYS A 45 12.67 -13.22 6.76
CA LYS A 45 11.84 -14.19 7.51
C LYS A 45 10.40 -14.31 6.97
N GLN A 46 9.74 -13.20 6.69
CA GLN A 46 8.37 -13.18 6.17
C GLN A 46 8.29 -13.78 4.77
N GLU A 47 9.17 -13.37 3.88
CA GLU A 47 9.24 -13.87 2.50
C GLU A 47 9.49 -15.38 2.46
N LEU A 48 10.38 -15.86 3.34
CA LEU A 48 10.67 -17.28 3.48
C LEU A 48 9.45 -18.08 3.97
N ILE A 49 8.68 -17.54 4.93
CA ILE A 49 7.43 -18.15 5.39
C ILE A 49 6.42 -18.27 4.25
N PHE A 50 6.23 -17.23 3.43
CA PHE A 50 5.32 -17.27 2.29
C PHE A 50 5.73 -18.30 1.25
N GLN A 51 7.01 -18.37 0.91
CA GLN A 51 7.52 -19.36 -0.04
C GLN A 51 7.35 -20.80 0.46
N ILE A 52 7.49 -21.03 1.76
CA ILE A 52 7.23 -22.34 2.38
C ILE A 52 5.75 -22.70 2.27
N LEU A 53 4.83 -21.78 2.62
CA LEU A 53 3.38 -22.02 2.50
C LEU A 53 2.97 -22.28 1.05
N ARG A 54 3.53 -21.52 0.12
CA ARG A 54 3.32 -21.73 -1.32
C ARG A 54 3.74 -23.12 -1.76
N ALA A 55 4.97 -23.52 -1.45
CA ALA A 55 5.50 -24.83 -1.83
C ALA A 55 4.73 -26.00 -1.20
N GLN A 56 4.23 -25.84 0.04
CA GLN A 56 3.36 -26.83 0.68
C GLN A 56 2.01 -26.96 -0.05
N THR A 57 1.43 -25.83 -0.44
CA THR A 57 0.15 -25.79 -1.14
C THR A 57 0.24 -26.38 -2.54
N GLU A 58 1.32 -26.06 -3.27
CA GLU A 58 1.58 -26.63 -4.59
C GLU A 58 1.75 -28.16 -4.55
N LYS A 59 2.39 -28.70 -3.52
CA LYS A 59 2.49 -30.17 -3.30
C LYS A 59 1.12 -30.84 -3.07
N SER A 60 0.13 -30.12 -2.54
CA SER A 60 -1.23 -30.64 -2.34
C SER A 60 -2.14 -30.45 -3.57
N GLY A 61 -1.62 -29.96 -4.69
CA GLY A 61 -2.40 -29.74 -5.91
C GLY A 61 -3.30 -28.50 -5.87
N LEU A 62 -3.10 -27.61 -4.87
CA LEU A 62 -3.74 -26.31 -4.75
C LEU A 62 -2.76 -25.19 -5.10
N ILE A 63 -3.28 -24.01 -5.41
CA ILE A 63 -2.47 -22.83 -5.72
C ILE A 63 -2.47 -21.93 -4.48
N PHE A 64 -1.31 -21.46 -4.06
CA PHE A 64 -1.21 -20.41 -3.05
C PHE A 64 -1.17 -19.05 -3.75
N SER A 65 -2.01 -18.11 -3.31
CA SER A 65 -2.05 -16.77 -3.88
C SER A 65 -2.29 -15.72 -2.81
N GLU A 66 -1.96 -14.47 -3.15
CA GLU A 66 -2.12 -13.29 -2.31
C GLU A 66 -2.71 -12.15 -3.12
N GLY A 67 -3.50 -11.31 -2.47
CA GLY A 67 -4.01 -10.08 -3.08
C GLY A 67 -4.64 -9.16 -2.04
N VAL A 68 -4.96 -7.94 -2.46
CA VAL A 68 -5.64 -6.95 -1.63
C VAL A 68 -7.15 -7.05 -1.86
N LEU A 69 -7.91 -7.24 -0.78
CA LEU A 69 -9.35 -7.43 -0.85
C LEU A 69 -10.06 -6.12 -1.21
N GLU A 70 -10.90 -6.18 -2.22
CA GLU A 70 -11.97 -5.22 -2.49
C GLU A 70 -13.32 -5.88 -2.19
N CYS A 71 -14.03 -5.37 -1.17
CA CYS A 71 -15.40 -5.81 -0.87
C CYS A 71 -16.40 -5.05 -1.73
N LEU A 72 -17.32 -5.77 -2.36
CA LEU A 72 -18.38 -5.21 -3.16
C LEU A 72 -19.69 -5.06 -2.34
N PRO A 73 -20.60 -4.16 -2.75
CA PRO A 73 -21.87 -3.94 -2.04
C PRO A 73 -22.72 -5.19 -1.84
N ASP A 74 -22.60 -6.16 -2.74
CA ASP A 74 -23.33 -7.44 -2.67
C ASP A 74 -22.79 -8.41 -1.59
N GLY A 75 -21.75 -7.99 -0.86
CA GLY A 75 -21.20 -8.72 0.28
C GLY A 75 -20.14 -9.78 -0.05
N PHE A 76 -19.81 -9.98 -1.34
CA PHE A 76 -18.63 -10.75 -1.75
C PHE A 76 -17.49 -9.81 -2.10
N GLY A 77 -16.30 -10.33 -2.41
CA GLY A 77 -15.16 -9.52 -2.77
C GLY A 77 -14.22 -10.21 -3.74
N PHE A 78 -13.20 -9.46 -4.16
CA PHE A 78 -12.11 -9.96 -4.98
C PHE A 78 -10.77 -9.56 -4.38
N LEU A 79 -9.80 -10.48 -4.43
CA LEU A 79 -8.41 -10.13 -4.18
C LEU A 79 -7.83 -9.54 -5.46
N ARG A 80 -7.41 -8.29 -5.37
CA ARG A 80 -6.84 -7.51 -6.46
C ARG A 80 -5.32 -7.60 -6.43
N ALA A 81 -4.72 -7.72 -7.60
CA ALA A 81 -3.28 -7.80 -7.73
C ALA A 81 -2.65 -6.40 -7.89
N PRO A 82 -1.47 -6.14 -7.27
CA PRO A 82 -0.76 -4.87 -7.41
C PRO A 82 -0.30 -4.60 -8.85
N GLU A 83 -0.07 -5.65 -9.66
CA GLU A 83 0.30 -5.54 -11.07
C GLU A 83 -0.78 -4.84 -11.92
N TYR A 84 -2.04 -4.90 -11.50
CA TYR A 84 -3.16 -4.18 -12.12
C TYR A 84 -3.55 -2.91 -11.33
N ASN A 85 -2.66 -2.40 -10.48
CA ASN A 85 -2.91 -1.22 -9.66
C ASN A 85 -4.18 -1.35 -8.80
N TYR A 86 -4.49 -2.57 -8.34
CA TYR A 86 -5.72 -2.93 -7.59
C TYR A 86 -7.03 -2.70 -8.34
N LEU A 87 -6.97 -2.50 -9.63
CA LEU A 87 -8.15 -2.45 -10.50
C LEU A 87 -8.61 -3.86 -10.88
N PRO A 88 -9.89 -4.03 -11.30
CA PRO A 88 -10.38 -5.30 -11.81
C PRO A 88 -9.50 -5.87 -12.91
N GLY A 89 -9.05 -7.11 -12.74
CA GLY A 89 -8.16 -7.82 -13.65
C GLY A 89 -8.61 -9.26 -13.92
N PRO A 90 -7.97 -9.92 -14.91
CA PRO A 90 -8.29 -11.30 -15.26
C PRO A 90 -7.90 -12.31 -14.18
N ASP A 91 -6.91 -11.96 -13.35
CA ASP A 91 -6.35 -12.83 -12.30
C ASP A 91 -7.00 -12.61 -10.93
N ASP A 92 -8.12 -11.89 -10.89
CA ASP A 92 -8.85 -11.64 -9.66
C ASP A 92 -9.34 -12.94 -9.01
N ILE A 93 -9.23 -13.01 -7.69
CA ILE A 93 -9.63 -14.17 -6.91
C ILE A 93 -10.89 -13.86 -6.13
N TYR A 94 -11.94 -14.62 -6.40
CA TYR A 94 -13.22 -14.46 -5.70
C TYR A 94 -13.11 -14.85 -4.22
N VAL A 95 -13.66 -14.00 -3.35
CA VAL A 95 -13.79 -14.23 -1.91
C VAL A 95 -15.28 -14.26 -1.53
N SER A 96 -15.70 -15.36 -0.90
CA SER A 96 -17.11 -15.56 -0.55
C SER A 96 -17.56 -14.68 0.61
N PRO A 97 -18.85 -14.32 0.69
CA PRO A 97 -19.40 -13.58 1.83
C PRO A 97 -19.22 -14.29 3.18
N SER A 98 -19.18 -15.62 3.17
CA SER A 98 -18.95 -16.42 4.38
C SER A 98 -17.54 -16.23 4.94
N GLN A 99 -16.52 -16.16 4.08
CA GLN A 99 -15.14 -15.92 4.49
C GLN A 99 -14.95 -14.48 4.97
N ILE A 100 -15.51 -13.49 4.26
CA ILE A 100 -15.50 -12.09 4.68
C ILE A 100 -16.07 -11.93 6.08
N ARG A 101 -17.24 -12.50 6.34
CA ARG A 101 -17.87 -12.43 7.67
C ARG A 101 -17.13 -13.23 8.74
N LYS A 102 -16.59 -14.42 8.39
CA LYS A 102 -15.89 -15.28 9.36
C LYS A 102 -14.67 -14.60 9.95
N PHE A 103 -13.88 -13.91 9.12
CA PHE A 103 -12.61 -13.30 9.50
C PHE A 103 -12.69 -11.77 9.65
N ASP A 104 -13.90 -11.18 9.59
CA ASP A 104 -14.14 -9.71 9.60
C ASP A 104 -13.24 -8.97 8.61
N LEU A 105 -13.17 -9.50 7.38
CA LEU A 105 -12.35 -8.91 6.32
C LEU A 105 -12.97 -7.64 5.79
N ARG A 106 -12.12 -6.69 5.42
CA ARG A 106 -12.52 -5.40 4.87
C ARG A 106 -11.71 -5.05 3.63
N THR A 107 -12.22 -4.11 2.86
CA THR A 107 -11.46 -3.53 1.75
C THR A 107 -10.11 -3.02 2.24
N GLY A 108 -9.05 -3.37 1.51
CA GLY A 108 -7.68 -3.04 1.84
C GLY A 108 -6.92 -4.14 2.61
N ASP A 109 -7.59 -5.15 3.17
CA ASP A 109 -6.90 -6.27 3.79
C ASP A 109 -6.09 -7.06 2.75
N THR A 110 -4.82 -7.28 3.02
CA THR A 110 -3.98 -8.20 2.24
C THR A 110 -4.25 -9.61 2.71
N VAL A 111 -4.87 -10.40 1.87
CA VAL A 111 -5.28 -11.78 2.19
C VAL A 111 -4.47 -12.75 1.36
N SER A 112 -3.88 -13.73 2.01
CA SER A 112 -3.18 -14.82 1.36
C SER A 112 -3.75 -16.16 1.77
N GLY A 113 -3.74 -17.12 0.84
CA GLY A 113 -4.29 -18.43 1.12
C GLY A 113 -4.36 -19.35 -0.09
N GLN A 114 -5.10 -20.45 0.11
CA GLN A 114 -5.27 -21.49 -0.89
C GLN A 114 -6.41 -21.13 -1.84
N VAL A 115 -6.14 -21.19 -3.12
CA VAL A 115 -7.10 -20.94 -4.18
C VAL A 115 -7.29 -22.16 -5.06
N ARG A 116 -8.45 -22.29 -5.65
CA ARG A 116 -8.74 -23.30 -6.67
C ARG A 116 -9.02 -22.66 -8.03
N PRO A 117 -8.74 -23.36 -9.11
CA PRO A 117 -9.12 -22.90 -10.44
C PRO A 117 -10.65 -22.80 -10.57
N PRO A 118 -11.13 -22.01 -11.54
CA PRO A 118 -12.57 -21.91 -11.82
C PRO A 118 -13.12 -23.28 -12.26
N LYS A 119 -14.34 -23.58 -11.79
CA LYS A 119 -15.13 -24.72 -12.25
C LYS A 119 -15.86 -24.37 -13.55
N ASP A 120 -16.47 -25.38 -14.18
CA ASP A 120 -17.31 -25.19 -15.34
C ASP A 120 -18.40 -24.14 -15.05
N GLY A 121 -18.40 -23.05 -15.84
CA GLY A 121 -19.31 -21.92 -15.68
C GLY A 121 -18.83 -20.81 -14.73
N GLU A 122 -17.74 -21.00 -13.99
CA GLU A 122 -17.10 -19.94 -13.19
C GLU A 122 -16.05 -19.18 -14.02
N ARG A 123 -15.89 -17.89 -13.73
CA ARG A 123 -14.95 -17.00 -14.44
C ARG A 123 -13.64 -16.78 -13.70
N TYR A 124 -13.66 -16.88 -12.36
CA TYR A 124 -12.58 -16.47 -11.49
C TYR A 124 -12.06 -17.64 -10.65
N PHE A 125 -10.79 -17.56 -10.28
CA PHE A 125 -10.26 -18.37 -9.20
C PHE A 125 -11.04 -18.09 -7.92
N ALA A 126 -11.12 -19.06 -7.02
CA ALA A 126 -11.86 -18.91 -5.77
C ALA A 126 -10.96 -19.23 -4.57
N LEU A 127 -10.95 -18.33 -3.59
CA LEU A 127 -10.28 -18.55 -2.32
C LEU A 127 -11.00 -19.66 -1.55
N ILE A 128 -10.27 -20.72 -1.20
CA ILE A 128 -10.82 -21.87 -0.43
C ILE A 128 -10.52 -21.67 1.06
N LYS A 129 -9.27 -21.36 1.39
CA LYS A 129 -8.78 -21.23 2.76
C LYS A 129 -7.96 -19.98 2.91
N VAL A 130 -8.31 -19.15 3.90
CA VAL A 130 -7.50 -18.02 4.33
C VAL A 130 -6.39 -18.55 5.23
N GLU A 131 -5.13 -18.28 4.85
CA GLU A 131 -3.96 -18.68 5.63
C GLU A 131 -3.37 -17.50 6.41
N ALA A 132 -3.43 -16.28 5.86
CA ALA A 132 -3.02 -15.07 6.55
C ALA A 132 -3.84 -13.86 6.14
N VAL A 133 -3.99 -12.90 7.06
CA VAL A 133 -4.57 -11.57 6.83
C VAL A 133 -3.56 -10.54 7.32
N ASN A 134 -3.13 -9.64 6.43
CA ASN A 134 -2.09 -8.63 6.71
C ASN A 134 -0.84 -9.23 7.34
N PHE A 135 -0.45 -10.42 6.88
CA PHE A 135 0.71 -11.19 7.33
C PHE A 135 0.59 -11.73 8.77
N GLU A 136 -0.62 -11.82 9.31
CA GLU A 136 -0.92 -12.39 10.62
C GLU A 136 -1.89 -13.57 10.51
N ASP A 137 -1.96 -14.36 11.58
CA ASP A 137 -2.95 -15.43 11.67
C ASP A 137 -4.38 -14.84 11.59
N PRO A 138 -5.29 -15.41 10.79
CA PRO A 138 -6.62 -14.86 10.59
C PRO A 138 -7.45 -14.70 11.88
N GLU A 139 -7.26 -15.57 12.87
CA GLU A 139 -7.95 -15.47 14.15
C GLU A 139 -7.40 -14.31 15.02
N VAL A 140 -6.10 -14.03 14.93
CA VAL A 140 -5.46 -12.88 15.57
C VAL A 140 -5.90 -11.59 14.87
N ALA A 141 -5.86 -11.58 13.54
CA ALA A 141 -6.25 -10.44 12.72
C ALA A 141 -7.70 -9.99 12.93
N ARG A 142 -8.59 -10.92 13.29
CA ARG A 142 -10.00 -10.63 13.60
C ARG A 142 -10.19 -9.70 14.81
N ASN A 143 -9.28 -9.74 15.78
CA ASN A 143 -9.39 -8.98 17.05
C ASN A 143 -8.71 -7.59 16.97
N LYS A 144 -8.46 -7.06 15.77
CA LYS A 144 -7.84 -5.75 15.55
C LYS A 144 -8.73 -4.59 16.01
N ILE A 145 -8.11 -3.51 16.44
CA ILE A 145 -8.79 -2.21 16.64
C ILE A 145 -8.85 -1.52 15.28
N PHE A 146 -10.02 -1.05 14.89
CA PHE A 146 -10.19 -0.36 13.61
C PHE A 146 -9.47 1.00 13.59
N PHE A 147 -8.94 1.37 12.44
CA PHE A 147 -8.14 2.58 12.23
C PHE A 147 -8.82 3.85 12.78
N ASP A 148 -10.12 3.99 12.58
CA ASP A 148 -10.86 5.18 13.01
C ASP A 148 -11.01 5.27 14.55
N ASN A 149 -10.82 4.15 15.26
CA ASN A 149 -10.89 4.06 16.71
C ASN A 149 -9.50 4.11 17.39
N LEU A 150 -8.42 4.17 16.61
CA LEU A 150 -7.07 4.28 17.13
C LEU A 150 -6.78 5.68 17.64
N THR A 151 -6.01 5.79 18.72
CA THR A 151 -5.69 7.08 19.37
C THR A 151 -4.59 7.82 18.60
N PRO A 152 -4.90 8.99 17.96
CA PRO A 152 -3.92 9.72 17.17
C PRO A 152 -2.95 10.50 18.06
N LEU A 153 -1.66 10.42 17.73
CA LEU A 153 -0.58 11.18 18.34
C LEU A 153 0.08 12.13 17.33
N TYR A 154 0.84 13.09 17.84
CA TYR A 154 1.76 13.87 17.00
C TYR A 154 2.84 12.95 16.38
N PRO A 155 3.41 13.33 15.21
CA PRO A 155 4.49 12.58 14.61
C PRO A 155 5.63 12.33 15.59
N GLN A 156 5.96 11.06 15.83
CA GLN A 156 7.04 10.63 16.71
C GLN A 156 7.93 9.65 15.93
N GLY A 157 9.20 9.59 16.30
CA GLY A 157 10.13 8.75 15.56
C GLY A 157 10.46 9.32 14.18
N ARG A 158 11.71 9.66 13.97
CA ARG A 158 12.17 10.26 12.72
C ARG A 158 12.39 9.20 11.66
N LEU A 159 11.93 9.47 10.45
CA LEU A 159 12.28 8.74 9.23
C LEU A 159 13.56 9.35 8.65
N LYS A 160 14.72 8.77 8.99
CA LYS A 160 16.02 9.27 8.57
C LYS A 160 16.16 9.25 7.05
N GLN A 161 16.50 10.40 6.46
CA GLN A 161 16.65 10.57 5.01
C GLN A 161 18.11 10.53 4.53
N GLU A 162 19.07 10.79 5.39
CA GLU A 162 20.48 10.71 5.04
C GLU A 162 20.90 9.25 4.82
N THR A 163 21.44 8.94 3.65
CA THR A 163 21.98 7.62 3.28
C THR A 163 23.48 7.67 3.08
N THR A 164 23.94 8.43 2.11
CA THR A 164 25.36 8.64 1.79
C THR A 164 25.74 10.11 1.87
N LYS A 165 27.05 10.40 1.86
CA LYS A 165 27.55 11.79 1.88
C LYS A 165 27.14 12.59 0.65
N GLU A 166 26.95 11.90 -0.47
CA GLU A 166 26.57 12.48 -1.76
C GLU A 166 25.07 12.78 -1.85
N ASN A 167 24.23 12.13 -1.03
CA ASN A 167 22.80 12.40 -0.98
C ASN A 167 22.49 13.71 -0.22
N LEU A 168 22.75 14.84 -0.89
CA LEU A 168 22.53 16.17 -0.31
C LEU A 168 21.04 16.41 -0.01
N THR A 169 20.12 15.90 -0.84
CA THR A 169 18.68 16.05 -0.63
C THR A 169 18.25 15.43 0.71
N GLY A 170 18.66 14.21 1.00
CA GLY A 170 18.34 13.54 2.28
C GLY A 170 18.93 14.27 3.47
N ARG A 171 20.18 14.78 3.36
CA ARG A 171 20.85 15.54 4.42
C ARG A 171 20.17 16.88 4.70
N VAL A 172 19.77 17.61 3.66
CA VAL A 172 19.04 18.88 3.78
C VAL A 172 17.68 18.66 4.45
N LEU A 173 16.95 17.62 4.03
CA LEU A 173 15.68 17.24 4.66
C LEU A 173 15.84 16.95 6.16
N ASP A 174 16.84 16.15 6.50
CA ASP A 174 17.11 15.78 7.88
C ASP A 174 17.48 16.95 8.78
N LEU A 175 18.11 17.98 8.24
CA LEU A 175 18.56 19.17 8.98
C LEU A 175 17.49 20.23 9.09
N LEU A 176 16.73 20.48 8.02
CA LEU A 176 15.82 21.63 7.92
C LEU A 176 14.35 21.27 8.03
N CYS A 177 13.97 20.07 7.59
CA CYS A 177 12.58 19.64 7.55
C CYS A 177 12.48 18.11 7.78
N PRO A 178 12.81 17.62 9.00
CA PRO A 178 12.80 16.20 9.30
C PRO A 178 11.40 15.61 9.19
N ILE A 179 11.33 14.42 8.58
CA ILE A 179 10.07 13.68 8.40
C ILE A 179 9.89 12.75 9.60
N GLY A 180 8.75 12.85 10.28
CA GLY A 180 8.37 11.96 11.37
C GLY A 180 7.35 10.90 10.95
N LYS A 181 7.32 9.77 11.66
CA LYS A 181 6.27 8.75 11.51
C LYS A 181 4.92 9.36 11.89
N GLY A 182 3.94 9.32 10.97
CA GLY A 182 2.64 9.97 11.13
C GLY A 182 2.56 11.39 10.54
N GLN A 183 3.59 11.84 9.82
CA GLN A 183 3.65 13.18 9.20
C GLN A 183 2.63 13.35 8.08
N ARG A 184 2.04 14.55 7.98
CA ARG A 184 1.27 15.03 6.82
C ARG A 184 2.08 16.11 6.12
N GLY A 185 2.90 15.69 5.14
CA GLY A 185 3.85 16.59 4.47
C GLY A 185 3.37 17.00 3.09
N LEU A 186 3.54 18.27 2.76
CA LEU A 186 3.36 18.82 1.42
C LEU A 186 4.71 19.24 0.82
N ILE A 187 4.98 18.77 -0.39
CA ILE A 187 6.07 19.23 -1.24
C ILE A 187 5.47 20.14 -2.32
N ASN A 188 5.57 21.44 -2.11
CA ASN A 188 5.02 22.45 -2.98
C ASN A 188 5.99 22.69 -4.14
N ALA A 189 5.59 22.31 -5.33
CA ALA A 189 6.45 22.26 -6.50
C ALA A 189 5.89 23.06 -7.69
N PRO A 190 6.53 24.15 -8.11
CA PRO A 190 6.30 24.73 -9.42
C PRO A 190 6.68 23.72 -10.53
N PRO A 191 6.12 23.86 -11.75
CA PRO A 191 6.49 22.98 -12.86
C PRO A 191 8.00 22.92 -13.10
N ARG A 192 8.55 21.72 -13.36
CA ARG A 192 9.96 21.47 -13.70
C ARG A 192 10.98 21.84 -12.61
N THR A 193 10.63 21.70 -11.34
CA THR A 193 11.54 21.97 -10.20
C THR A 193 12.22 20.74 -9.61
N GLY A 194 12.04 19.55 -10.21
CA GLY A 194 12.65 18.30 -9.74
C GLY A 194 11.81 17.56 -8.70
N LYS A 195 10.49 17.75 -8.70
CA LYS A 195 9.51 17.07 -7.84
C LYS A 195 9.73 15.56 -7.78
N THR A 196 9.77 14.89 -8.94
CA THR A 196 9.91 13.44 -9.07
C THR A 196 11.25 12.94 -8.52
N VAL A 197 12.34 13.66 -8.79
CA VAL A 197 13.70 13.35 -8.27
C VAL A 197 13.72 13.42 -6.74
N MET A 198 13.05 14.41 -6.16
CA MET A 198 12.95 14.53 -4.70
C MET A 198 12.17 13.37 -4.10
N LEU A 199 11.03 12.98 -4.69
CA LEU A 199 10.27 11.82 -4.24
C LEU A 199 11.05 10.51 -4.35
N GLN A 200 11.79 10.31 -5.44
CA GLN A 200 12.68 9.15 -5.59
C GLN A 200 13.77 9.12 -4.51
N SER A 201 14.36 10.27 -4.20
CA SER A 201 15.35 10.39 -3.13
C SER A 201 14.75 10.02 -1.76
N VAL A 202 13.56 10.53 -1.45
CA VAL A 202 12.85 10.21 -0.21
C VAL A 202 12.50 8.71 -0.15
N ALA A 203 11.96 8.14 -1.24
CA ALA A 203 11.62 6.74 -1.33
C ALA A 203 12.83 5.83 -1.09
N ASN A 204 13.94 6.10 -1.77
CA ASN A 204 15.18 5.33 -1.63
C ASN A 204 15.81 5.47 -0.23
N SER A 205 15.70 6.65 0.37
CA SER A 205 16.16 6.86 1.74
C SER A 205 15.35 6.05 2.74
N ILE A 206 14.03 6.03 2.61
CA ILE A 206 13.15 5.23 3.48
C ILE A 206 13.44 3.74 3.32
N THR A 207 13.51 3.23 2.11
CA THR A 207 13.76 1.79 1.88
C THR A 207 15.15 1.34 2.33
N THR A 208 16.12 2.24 2.35
CA THR A 208 17.49 1.95 2.80
C THR A 208 17.62 1.99 4.32
N ASN A 209 17.07 3.04 4.94
CA ASN A 209 17.24 3.30 6.38
C ASN A 209 16.16 2.63 7.24
N HIS A 210 14.97 2.39 6.66
CA HIS A 210 13.77 1.88 7.34
C HIS A 210 13.14 0.72 6.58
N PRO A 211 13.84 -0.42 6.45
CA PRO A 211 13.33 -1.59 5.71
C PRO A 211 12.08 -2.22 6.35
N GLU A 212 11.79 -1.89 7.61
CA GLU A 212 10.58 -2.31 8.32
C GLU A 212 9.31 -1.57 7.87
N VAL A 213 9.46 -0.38 7.27
CA VAL A 213 8.36 0.48 6.83
C VAL A 213 7.79 -0.02 5.51
N ALA A 214 6.47 -0.12 5.44
CA ALA A 214 5.77 -0.38 4.19
C ALA A 214 5.69 0.91 3.36
N LEU A 215 6.45 0.97 2.28
CA LEU A 215 6.47 2.12 1.37
C LEU A 215 5.55 1.87 0.17
N ILE A 216 4.59 2.78 -0.04
CA ILE A 216 3.71 2.81 -1.20
C ILE A 216 3.92 4.14 -1.92
N VAL A 217 4.25 4.09 -3.20
CA VAL A 217 4.30 5.26 -4.08
C VAL A 217 3.04 5.26 -4.92
N LEU A 218 2.25 6.32 -4.81
CA LEU A 218 0.99 6.48 -5.52
C LEU A 218 1.11 7.61 -6.53
N LEU A 219 1.04 7.26 -7.81
CA LEU A 219 1.16 8.19 -8.94
C LEU A 219 -0.22 8.38 -9.59
N ILE A 220 -0.75 9.59 -9.53
CA ILE A 220 -2.08 9.92 -10.06
C ILE A 220 -1.97 10.91 -11.20
N ASP A 221 -2.52 10.54 -12.37
CA ASP A 221 -2.54 11.37 -13.57
C ASP A 221 -1.11 11.76 -14.03
N GLU A 222 -0.13 10.88 -13.77
CA GLU A 222 1.25 11.05 -14.23
C GLU A 222 1.50 10.32 -15.55
N ARG A 223 2.63 10.61 -16.19
CA ARG A 223 2.99 10.04 -17.48
C ARG A 223 3.47 8.60 -17.34
N PRO A 224 3.16 7.70 -18.30
CA PRO A 224 3.62 6.31 -18.26
C PRO A 224 5.14 6.14 -18.14
N GLU A 225 5.92 7.03 -18.78
CA GLU A 225 7.38 7.02 -18.68
C GLU A 225 7.87 7.37 -17.27
N GLU A 226 7.20 8.30 -16.56
CA GLU A 226 7.53 8.65 -15.16
C GLU A 226 7.17 7.51 -14.21
N VAL A 227 6.07 6.79 -14.48
CA VAL A 227 5.69 5.58 -13.73
C VAL A 227 6.75 4.49 -13.90
N THR A 228 7.18 4.23 -15.12
CA THR A 228 8.20 3.21 -15.41
C THR A 228 9.53 3.55 -14.74
N ASP A 229 9.94 4.82 -14.76
CA ASP A 229 11.15 5.28 -14.10
C ASP A 229 11.08 5.09 -12.59
N MET A 230 9.95 5.45 -11.97
CA MET A 230 9.71 5.24 -10.54
C MET A 230 9.77 3.75 -10.16
N GLN A 231 9.12 2.88 -10.93
CA GLN A 231 9.13 1.42 -10.72
C GLN A 231 10.53 0.81 -10.80
N ARG A 232 11.40 1.34 -11.67
CA ARG A 232 12.79 0.88 -11.82
C ARG A 232 13.73 1.41 -10.74
N THR A 233 13.44 2.59 -10.21
CA THR A 233 14.33 3.33 -9.30
C THR A 233 14.02 3.05 -7.83
N VAL A 234 12.76 2.81 -7.49
CA VAL A 234 12.30 2.67 -6.10
C VAL A 234 12.06 1.20 -5.75
N LYS A 235 12.62 0.77 -4.61
CA LYS A 235 12.37 -0.56 -4.02
C LYS A 235 11.17 -0.53 -3.10
N GLY A 236 10.00 -0.20 -3.62
CA GLY A 236 8.74 -0.13 -2.89
C GLY A 236 7.59 -0.54 -3.79
N GLU A 237 6.40 -0.56 -3.25
CA GLU A 237 5.20 -0.78 -4.04
C GLU A 237 4.84 0.50 -4.80
N VAL A 238 4.84 0.44 -6.13
CA VAL A 238 4.48 1.59 -7.00
C VAL A 238 3.15 1.30 -7.65
N ILE A 239 2.15 2.08 -7.27
CA ILE A 239 0.78 2.00 -7.78
C ILE A 239 0.48 3.27 -8.55
N SER A 240 -0.12 3.13 -9.72
CA SER A 240 -0.34 4.27 -10.61
C SER A 240 -1.70 4.23 -11.29
N SER A 241 -2.16 5.41 -11.66
CA SER A 241 -3.21 5.62 -12.65
C SER A 241 -2.78 6.77 -13.54
N THR A 242 -2.48 6.44 -14.79
CA THR A 242 -1.85 7.34 -15.77
C THR A 242 -2.84 8.31 -16.39
N PHE A 243 -2.35 9.37 -17.02
CA PHE A 243 -3.17 10.50 -17.52
C PHE A 243 -4.18 10.10 -18.61
N ASP A 244 -4.00 8.96 -19.27
CA ASP A 244 -4.88 8.40 -20.27
C ASP A 244 -6.09 7.65 -19.67
N GLU A 245 -6.10 7.44 -18.35
CA GLU A 245 -7.21 6.81 -17.66
C GLU A 245 -8.28 7.81 -17.19
N PRO A 246 -9.55 7.38 -17.08
CA PRO A 246 -10.62 8.27 -16.62
C PRO A 246 -10.48 8.62 -15.13
N PRO A 247 -11.00 9.81 -14.71
CA PRO A 247 -10.89 10.28 -13.33
C PRO A 247 -11.42 9.31 -12.26
N GLN A 248 -12.42 8.49 -12.59
CA GLN A 248 -12.98 7.46 -11.71
C GLN A 248 -11.91 6.43 -11.28
N ARG A 249 -11.02 6.05 -12.23
CA ARG A 249 -9.92 5.12 -11.93
C ARG A 249 -8.89 5.73 -10.98
N HIS A 250 -8.55 7.01 -11.16
CA HIS A 250 -7.66 7.72 -10.24
C HIS A 250 -8.18 7.66 -8.81
N ILE A 251 -9.48 7.87 -8.63
CA ILE A 251 -10.14 7.81 -7.33
C ILE A 251 -10.12 6.39 -6.76
N GLN A 252 -10.51 5.39 -7.55
CA GLN A 252 -10.58 4.01 -7.11
C GLN A 252 -9.21 3.49 -6.63
N VAL A 253 -8.16 3.76 -7.41
CA VAL A 253 -6.79 3.38 -7.06
C VAL A 253 -6.35 4.06 -5.76
N ALA A 254 -6.61 5.37 -5.62
CA ALA A 254 -6.24 6.11 -4.42
C ALA A 254 -6.99 5.60 -3.18
N GLU A 255 -8.29 5.31 -3.28
CA GLU A 255 -9.08 4.76 -2.18
C GLU A 255 -8.59 3.37 -1.78
N MET A 256 -8.27 2.50 -2.73
CA MET A 256 -7.70 1.17 -2.44
C MET A 256 -6.37 1.25 -1.71
N VAL A 257 -5.47 2.13 -2.15
CA VAL A 257 -4.17 2.35 -1.49
C VAL A 257 -4.35 2.87 -0.07
N LEU A 258 -5.27 3.82 0.14
CA LEU A 258 -5.55 4.36 1.48
C LEU A 258 -6.11 3.28 2.40
N GLU A 259 -7.08 2.49 1.95
CA GLU A 259 -7.67 1.43 2.76
C GLU A 259 -6.63 0.34 3.09
N LYS A 260 -5.77 -0.05 2.12
CA LYS A 260 -4.65 -0.95 2.39
C LYS A 260 -3.72 -0.39 3.47
N ALA A 261 -3.34 0.87 3.36
CA ALA A 261 -2.47 1.53 4.34
C ALA A 261 -3.09 1.53 5.74
N LYS A 262 -4.40 1.85 5.86
CA LYS A 262 -5.12 1.79 7.14
C LYS A 262 -5.13 0.38 7.73
N ARG A 263 -5.37 -0.66 6.91
CA ARG A 263 -5.35 -2.06 7.38
C ARG A 263 -3.97 -2.43 7.93
N LEU A 264 -2.88 -2.05 7.25
CA LEU A 264 -1.52 -2.30 7.74
C LEU A 264 -1.25 -1.60 9.08
N VAL A 265 -1.74 -0.37 9.28
CA VAL A 265 -1.58 0.36 10.55
C VAL A 265 -2.37 -0.30 11.68
N GLU A 266 -3.58 -0.85 11.43
CA GLU A 266 -4.33 -1.64 12.40
C GLU A 266 -3.53 -2.84 12.93
N HIS A 267 -2.59 -3.36 12.11
CA HIS A 267 -1.65 -4.40 12.45
C HIS A 267 -0.30 -3.85 12.95
N LYS A 268 -0.29 -2.63 13.49
CA LYS A 268 0.86 -1.97 14.14
C LYS A 268 2.07 -1.77 13.20
N ARG A 269 1.82 -1.68 11.88
CA ARG A 269 2.88 -1.41 10.92
C ARG A 269 3.02 0.08 10.65
N ASP A 270 4.26 0.50 10.40
CA ASP A 270 4.53 1.83 9.89
C ASP A 270 4.39 1.84 8.38
N VAL A 271 3.57 2.74 7.87
CA VAL A 271 3.28 2.87 6.44
C VAL A 271 3.61 4.29 5.98
N VAL A 272 4.27 4.40 4.84
CA VAL A 272 4.52 5.68 4.17
C VAL A 272 3.89 5.66 2.79
N ILE A 273 3.04 6.64 2.51
CA ILE A 273 2.51 6.90 1.17
C ILE A 273 3.22 8.14 0.62
N LEU A 274 3.87 7.99 -0.53
CA LEU A 274 4.38 9.10 -1.33
C LEU A 274 3.40 9.33 -2.47
N LEU A 275 2.66 10.45 -2.45
CA LEU A 275 1.62 10.77 -3.42
C LEU A 275 2.08 11.82 -4.42
N ASP A 276 2.09 11.50 -5.68
CA ASP A 276 2.30 12.43 -6.79
C ASP A 276 1.10 12.42 -7.75
N SER A 277 0.19 13.39 -7.74
CA SER A 277 0.12 14.55 -6.87
C SER A 277 -1.28 14.69 -6.22
N ILE A 278 -1.35 15.34 -5.07
CA ILE A 278 -2.63 15.63 -4.38
C ILE A 278 -3.49 16.59 -5.22
N THR A 279 -2.87 17.51 -5.96
CA THR A 279 -3.56 18.45 -6.85
C THR A 279 -4.34 17.72 -7.93
N ARG A 280 -3.73 16.71 -8.57
CA ARG A 280 -4.36 15.92 -9.63
C ARG A 280 -5.43 15.00 -9.06
N LEU A 281 -5.20 14.42 -7.89
CA LEU A 281 -6.23 13.65 -7.17
C LEU A 281 -7.46 14.52 -6.86
N ALA A 282 -7.26 15.74 -6.37
CA ALA A 282 -8.35 16.67 -6.10
C ALA A 282 -9.11 17.09 -7.37
N ARG A 283 -8.41 17.27 -8.50
CA ARG A 283 -9.04 17.52 -9.81
C ARG A 283 -9.90 16.33 -10.26
N ALA A 284 -9.42 15.10 -10.06
CA ALA A 284 -10.19 13.89 -10.39
C ALA A 284 -11.48 13.81 -9.56
N TYR A 285 -11.40 14.08 -8.26
CA TYR A 285 -12.60 14.16 -7.41
C TYR A 285 -13.56 15.27 -7.87
N ASN A 286 -13.05 16.43 -8.26
CA ASN A 286 -13.90 17.52 -8.78
C ASN A 286 -14.61 17.13 -10.09
N ALA A 287 -13.97 16.36 -10.95
CA ALA A 287 -14.55 15.89 -12.21
C ALA A 287 -15.66 14.84 -12.00
N VAL A 288 -15.60 14.07 -10.91
CA VAL A 288 -16.54 12.95 -10.64
C VAL A 288 -17.66 13.36 -9.68
N THR A 289 -17.41 14.33 -8.80
CA THR A 289 -18.40 14.76 -7.81
C THR A 289 -19.63 15.39 -8.48
N PRO A 290 -20.85 14.93 -8.16
CA PRO A 290 -22.05 15.57 -8.64
C PRO A 290 -22.11 17.05 -8.23
N PRO A 291 -22.55 17.96 -9.10
CA PRO A 291 -22.57 19.38 -8.81
C PRO A 291 -23.50 19.69 -7.62
N SER A 292 -22.97 20.33 -6.59
CA SER A 292 -23.73 20.74 -5.41
C SER A 292 -24.48 22.06 -5.59
N GLY A 293 -24.22 22.77 -6.68
CA GLY A 293 -24.69 24.14 -6.92
C GLY A 293 -23.87 25.21 -6.18
N LYS A 294 -22.89 24.83 -5.37
CA LYS A 294 -21.97 25.74 -4.67
C LYS A 294 -20.57 25.59 -5.24
N VAL A 295 -20.17 26.51 -6.09
CA VAL A 295 -18.86 26.49 -6.75
C VAL A 295 -17.93 27.51 -6.08
N LEU A 296 -16.77 27.03 -5.67
CA LEU A 296 -15.65 27.84 -5.17
C LEU A 296 -14.92 28.53 -6.33
N SER A 297 -14.02 29.46 -6.01
CA SER A 297 -13.13 30.07 -6.99
C SER A 297 -12.39 28.98 -7.79
N GLY A 298 -12.13 29.21 -9.07
CA GLY A 298 -11.46 28.24 -9.95
C GLY A 298 -12.31 27.08 -10.43
N GLY A 299 -13.65 27.09 -10.20
CA GLY A 299 -14.54 26.05 -10.73
C GLY A 299 -14.58 24.76 -9.91
N ILE A 300 -14.22 24.79 -8.63
CA ILE A 300 -14.25 23.62 -7.74
C ILE A 300 -15.60 23.55 -7.05
N ASP A 301 -16.26 22.39 -7.08
CA ASP A 301 -17.42 22.13 -6.25
C ASP A 301 -17.05 22.07 -4.76
N ALA A 302 -17.84 22.71 -3.92
CA ALA A 302 -17.57 22.79 -2.46
C ALA A 302 -17.42 21.41 -1.79
N ASN A 303 -18.08 20.37 -2.33
CA ASN A 303 -18.01 19.00 -1.79
C ASN A 303 -16.84 18.19 -2.37
N ALA A 304 -16.26 18.63 -3.49
CA ALA A 304 -15.22 17.85 -4.20
C ALA A 304 -13.94 17.65 -3.40
N LEU A 305 -13.59 18.63 -2.55
CA LEU A 305 -12.36 18.59 -1.76
C LEU A 305 -12.47 17.78 -0.47
N GLN A 306 -13.68 17.37 -0.07
CA GLN A 306 -13.88 16.67 1.21
C GLN A 306 -13.17 15.31 1.25
N ARG A 307 -13.29 14.49 0.20
CA ARG A 307 -12.65 13.15 0.12
C ARG A 307 -11.13 13.23 0.05
N PRO A 308 -10.51 14.03 -0.85
CA PRO A 308 -9.05 14.17 -0.87
C PRO A 308 -8.48 14.78 0.43
N ARG A 309 -9.22 15.67 1.11
CA ARG A 309 -8.83 16.12 2.47
C ARG A 309 -8.84 14.98 3.48
N ARG A 310 -9.85 14.10 3.46
CA ARG A 310 -9.91 12.90 4.32
C ARG A 310 -8.76 11.96 4.02
N PHE A 311 -8.40 11.78 2.75
CA PHE A 311 -7.23 11.00 2.34
C PHE A 311 -5.97 11.52 3.04
N PHE A 312 -5.67 12.80 2.88
CA PHE A 312 -4.46 13.41 3.45
C PHE A 312 -4.50 13.49 4.99
N ALA A 313 -5.66 13.77 5.57
CA ALA A 313 -5.87 13.85 7.02
C ALA A 313 -5.81 12.47 7.71
N ALA A 314 -5.82 11.36 6.97
CA ALA A 314 -5.66 10.04 7.54
C ALA A 314 -4.27 9.82 8.15
N ALA A 315 -3.24 10.54 7.68
CA ALA A 315 -1.89 10.43 8.22
C ALA A 315 -1.85 10.80 9.70
N ARG A 316 -1.35 9.87 10.52
CA ARG A 316 -1.20 9.99 11.98
C ARG A 316 -0.22 8.98 12.55
N HIS A 317 0.40 9.30 13.64
CA HIS A 317 1.05 8.33 14.52
C HIS A 317 -0.01 7.80 15.51
N VAL A 318 0.11 6.55 15.92
CA VAL A 318 -0.92 5.87 16.71
C VAL A 318 -0.33 5.35 18.01
N GLU A 319 -1.05 5.57 19.14
CA GLU A 319 -0.60 5.17 20.48
C GLU A 319 -0.50 3.64 20.61
N GLU A 320 -1.42 2.91 20.00
CA GLU A 320 -1.49 1.45 20.03
C GLU A 320 -0.37 0.77 19.21
N GLY A 321 0.40 1.57 18.48
CA GLY A 321 1.51 1.16 17.61
C GLY A 321 1.19 1.27 16.14
N GLY A 322 2.25 1.53 15.35
CA GLY A 322 2.14 1.82 13.92
C GLY A 322 1.92 3.29 13.60
N SER A 323 2.06 3.62 12.33
CA SER A 323 1.86 4.99 11.84
C SER A 323 1.48 5.00 10.37
N LEU A 324 0.71 6.01 9.96
CA LEU A 324 0.49 6.36 8.57
C LEU A 324 1.11 7.71 8.29
N THR A 325 2.14 7.74 7.46
CA THR A 325 2.80 8.97 6.98
C THR A 325 2.39 9.21 5.54
N ILE A 326 1.96 10.42 5.22
CA ILE A 326 1.63 10.80 3.82
C ILE A 326 2.45 12.03 3.45
N ILE A 327 3.29 11.88 2.43
CA ILE A 327 4.04 12.97 1.81
C ILE A 327 3.49 13.13 0.40
N ALA A 328 2.81 14.25 0.19
CA ALA A 328 2.15 14.52 -1.09
C ALA A 328 2.81 15.71 -1.80
N THR A 329 2.90 15.65 -3.12
CA THR A 329 3.28 16.82 -3.92
C THR A 329 2.06 17.66 -4.22
N ALA A 330 2.19 18.96 -4.11
CA ALA A 330 1.20 19.95 -4.54
C ALA A 330 1.77 20.79 -5.67
N LEU A 331 1.01 20.95 -6.74
CA LEU A 331 1.38 21.81 -7.88
C LEU A 331 1.02 23.26 -7.56
N ILE A 332 2.01 24.13 -7.65
CA ILE A 332 1.85 25.58 -7.46
C ILE A 332 2.38 26.34 -8.68
N ASP A 333 2.01 27.59 -8.82
CA ASP A 333 2.46 28.48 -9.92
C ASP A 333 2.16 27.88 -11.33
N THR A 334 1.06 27.15 -11.46
CA THR A 334 0.63 26.55 -12.73
C THR A 334 -0.14 27.53 -13.62
N GLY A 335 -0.53 28.68 -13.10
CA GLY A 335 -1.44 29.61 -13.74
C GLY A 335 -2.93 29.21 -13.64
N SER A 336 -3.23 28.10 -12.98
CA SER A 336 -4.60 27.60 -12.78
C SER A 336 -5.17 28.05 -11.43
N ARG A 337 -6.23 28.85 -11.45
CA ARG A 337 -6.95 29.23 -10.21
C ARG A 337 -7.50 28.03 -9.44
N MET A 338 -7.79 26.94 -10.13
CA MET A 338 -8.21 25.70 -9.48
C MET A 338 -7.09 25.14 -8.59
N ASP A 339 -5.85 25.12 -9.08
CA ASP A 339 -4.71 24.62 -8.33
C ASP A 339 -4.40 25.50 -7.10
N ASP A 340 -4.54 26.81 -7.24
CA ASP A 340 -4.35 27.74 -6.14
C ASP A 340 -5.35 27.46 -5.00
N VAL A 341 -6.61 27.24 -5.32
CA VAL A 341 -7.65 26.90 -4.32
C VAL A 341 -7.37 25.52 -3.70
N ILE A 342 -6.99 24.51 -4.50
CA ILE A 342 -6.62 23.20 -3.99
C ILE A 342 -5.44 23.33 -3.03
N PHE A 343 -4.40 24.05 -3.42
CA PHE A 343 -3.22 24.26 -2.58
C PHE A 343 -3.57 24.91 -1.23
N GLU A 344 -4.33 25.99 -1.21
CA GLU A 344 -4.73 26.67 0.02
C GLU A 344 -5.56 25.76 0.96
N GLU A 345 -6.40 24.90 0.40
CA GLU A 345 -7.18 23.91 1.18
C GLU A 345 -6.30 22.83 1.84
N PHE A 346 -5.24 22.37 1.17
CA PHE A 346 -4.34 21.36 1.74
C PHE A 346 -3.27 21.95 2.65
N LYS A 347 -2.83 23.18 2.42
CA LYS A 347 -1.90 23.91 3.27
C LYS A 347 -2.36 23.95 4.74
N GLY A 348 -3.65 24.20 4.97
CA GLY A 348 -4.23 24.17 6.32
C GLY A 348 -4.38 22.77 6.94
N THR A 349 -4.27 21.70 6.14
CA THR A 349 -4.42 20.31 6.61
C THR A 349 -3.07 19.66 6.94
N GLY A 350 -2.01 20.09 6.28
CA GLY A 350 -0.63 19.59 6.49
C GLY A 350 -0.04 20.07 7.82
N ASN A 351 1.00 19.38 8.30
CA ASN A 351 1.84 19.79 9.44
C ASN A 351 3.33 19.86 9.08
N MET A 352 3.66 19.79 7.78
CA MET A 352 4.99 19.94 7.22
C MET A 352 4.87 20.47 5.80
N GLU A 353 5.67 21.46 5.44
CA GLU A 353 5.70 22.04 4.09
C GLU A 353 7.12 22.23 3.61
N ILE A 354 7.36 21.88 2.35
CA ILE A 354 8.62 22.14 1.63
C ILE A 354 8.26 22.86 0.34
N TYR A 355 8.98 23.92 0.03
CA TYR A 355 8.83 24.67 -1.22
C TYR A 355 10.05 24.46 -2.11
N LEU A 356 9.83 23.95 -3.32
CA LEU A 356 10.87 23.86 -4.35
C LEU A 356 10.96 25.19 -5.09
N ASP A 357 12.18 25.72 -5.24
CA ASP A 357 12.42 27.01 -5.90
C ASP A 357 12.91 26.79 -7.34
N ARG A 358 12.22 27.39 -8.30
CA ARG A 358 12.54 27.32 -9.72
C ARG A 358 13.95 27.87 -10.03
N ARG A 359 14.34 28.96 -9.38
CA ARG A 359 15.64 29.60 -9.59
C ARG A 359 16.81 28.75 -9.12
N LEU A 360 16.57 27.88 -8.11
CA LEU A 360 17.55 26.89 -7.68
C LEU A 360 17.64 25.74 -8.67
N ALA A 361 16.50 25.28 -9.19
CA ALA A 361 16.45 24.22 -10.19
C ALA A 361 17.17 24.61 -11.50
N ASP A 362 17.06 25.87 -11.93
CA ASP A 362 17.70 26.36 -13.16
C ASP A 362 19.23 26.51 -13.04
N LYS A 363 19.79 26.37 -11.82
CA LYS A 363 21.24 26.42 -11.57
C LYS A 363 21.95 25.06 -11.56
N ARG A 364 21.23 24.01 -11.83
CA ARG A 364 21.76 22.61 -11.85
C ARG A 364 22.36 22.28 -13.21
#